data_d11382d5dc80e706d09c05fa0ecac8e0
#
_entry.id   d11382d5dc80e706d09c05fa0ecac8e0
#
_cell.length_a   1.000
_cell.length_b   1.000
_cell.length_c   1.000
_cell.angle_alpha   90.00
_cell.angle_beta   90.00
_cell.angle_gamma   90.00
#
_symmetry.space_group_name_H-M   'P 1'
#
loop_
_entity.id
_entity.type
_entity.pdbx_description
1 polymer ?
#
loop_
_entity_poly.entity_id
_entity_poly.type
_entity_poly.pdbx_seq_one_letter_code
_entity_poly.pdbx_strand_id
1 'polypeptide(L)'
;MRSKKKKNIIYILISVFILVYAFCSKPLIECGTRDNNIYKKTLIILGVTILLFGIISRLKSRKKKYINIIIIFIGIISSILIYSGHSKDYKIRNENNYKKIFNINDSISNDSVTSVSKESAINTNALDGDLLKVNYIDVGQGDSIFIELPNKETMLIDAGERNYDKKVISYIDTLGYSRLDYVIGTHPHTDHIGGLASVIKKYDVGGIYMPKKESNSKTFVNLLNTIKDKNLKIHTAKAGVSIINNDKLKVDILAPSKEYSDANNNSAVVKITYINRCFLFMGDAEVESEKNITDSVMCDVIKIGHHGSDTSSGISFVKSTNAKYAVVSVGKGNIYKHPYDFILKRWEDSGAEVLRTDELGDIVITTNGNELSINNEKVNYVDDNSDNDVKSKNIEVVNIDTHIGGKSEIKIKGIPNTKYIIKVYYSSGVSKAKGLSEKESDSNGYVTWNFNISPKTKKGKYKFTINDEEFDYEIK
;
A
#
# COMPACT_ATOMS: atom_id res chain seq x y z
N MET A 1 -17.37 -51.32 -16.53
CA MET A 1 -16.93 -50.70 -17.79
C MET A 1 -17.67 -49.40 -18.12
N ARG A 2 -18.98 -49.26 -17.94
CA ARG A 2 -19.74 -48.01 -18.24
C ARG A 2 -19.27 -46.77 -17.46
N SER A 3 -18.86 -46.89 -16.19
CA SER A 3 -18.41 -45.75 -15.37
C SER A 3 -17.06 -45.12 -15.85
N LYS A 4 -16.08 -45.92 -16.31
CA LYS A 4 -14.79 -45.44 -16.83
C LYS A 4 -14.94 -44.71 -18.17
N LYS A 5 -15.89 -45.17 -19.04
CA LYS A 5 -16.17 -44.47 -20.30
C LYS A 5 -16.75 -43.06 -20.07
N LYS A 6 -17.68 -42.94 -19.09
CA LYS A 6 -18.28 -41.64 -18.75
C LYS A 6 -17.22 -40.63 -18.24
N LYS A 7 -16.32 -41.05 -17.33
CA LYS A 7 -15.25 -40.17 -16.81
C LYS A 7 -14.33 -39.64 -17.91
N ASN A 8 -13.94 -40.49 -18.89
CA ASN A 8 -13.05 -40.08 -19.99
C ASN A 8 -13.72 -39.12 -20.97
N ILE A 9 -15.03 -39.23 -21.17
CA ILE A 9 -15.80 -38.28 -22.00
C ILE A 9 -15.83 -36.91 -21.31
N ILE A 10 -15.98 -36.87 -19.99
CA ILE A 10 -15.98 -35.63 -19.19
C ILE A 10 -14.64 -34.91 -19.34
N TYR A 11 -13.48 -35.61 -19.23
CA TYR A 11 -12.17 -34.96 -19.42
C TYR A 11 -11.98 -34.37 -20.82
N ILE A 12 -12.45 -35.06 -21.86
CA ILE A 12 -12.40 -34.56 -23.25
C ILE A 12 -13.27 -33.31 -23.39
N LEU A 13 -14.47 -33.33 -22.85
CA LEU A 13 -15.39 -32.18 -22.90
C LEU A 13 -14.83 -30.97 -22.16
N ILE A 14 -14.24 -31.17 -20.96
CA ILE A 14 -13.57 -30.11 -20.21
C ILE A 14 -12.39 -29.52 -20.99
N SER A 15 -11.56 -30.38 -21.62
CA SER A 15 -10.44 -29.93 -22.42
C SER A 15 -10.87 -29.12 -23.64
N VAL A 16 -11.90 -29.57 -24.32
CA VAL A 16 -12.50 -28.87 -25.47
C VAL A 16 -13.09 -27.54 -25.02
N PHE A 17 -13.78 -27.52 -23.87
CA PHE A 17 -14.33 -26.29 -23.32
C PHE A 17 -13.24 -25.26 -22.98
N ILE A 18 -12.14 -25.69 -22.33
CA ILE A 18 -11.00 -24.82 -21.99
C ILE A 18 -10.35 -24.29 -23.28
N LEU A 19 -10.15 -25.12 -24.29
CA LEU A 19 -9.58 -24.69 -25.55
C LEU A 19 -10.50 -23.70 -26.31
N VAL A 20 -11.80 -23.99 -26.38
CA VAL A 20 -12.79 -23.08 -26.97
C VAL A 20 -12.83 -21.75 -26.21
N TYR A 21 -12.85 -21.81 -24.88
CA TYR A 21 -12.79 -20.60 -24.04
C TYR A 21 -11.52 -19.79 -24.29
N ALA A 22 -10.35 -20.45 -24.42
CA ALA A 22 -9.10 -19.77 -24.74
C ALA A 22 -9.09 -19.08 -26.09
N PHE A 23 -9.81 -19.64 -27.06
CA PHE A 23 -9.91 -19.05 -28.42
C PHE A 23 -11.00 -17.98 -28.52
N CYS A 24 -12.14 -18.19 -27.85
CA CYS A 24 -13.33 -17.33 -28.01
C CYS A 24 -13.42 -16.23 -26.93
N SER A 25 -12.69 -16.35 -25.82
CA SER A 25 -12.71 -15.31 -24.80
C SER A 25 -12.15 -14.01 -25.38
N LYS A 26 -13.02 -13.02 -25.57
CA LYS A 26 -12.60 -11.63 -25.64
C LYS A 26 -11.82 -11.32 -24.36
N PRO A 27 -10.85 -10.41 -24.39
CA PRO A 27 -10.12 -10.03 -23.19
C PRO A 27 -11.12 -9.56 -22.14
N LEU A 28 -11.32 -10.36 -21.10
CA LEU A 28 -12.12 -9.99 -19.93
C LEU A 28 -11.42 -8.93 -19.09
N ILE A 29 -10.20 -8.55 -19.47
CA ILE A 29 -9.39 -7.54 -18.81
C ILE A 29 -8.77 -6.67 -19.91
N GLU A 30 -9.46 -5.61 -20.28
CA GLU A 30 -8.85 -4.41 -20.84
C GLU A 30 -8.08 -3.66 -19.73
N CYS A 31 -7.32 -4.36 -18.95
CA CYS A 31 -6.33 -3.74 -18.09
C CYS A 31 -5.07 -3.60 -18.93
N GLY A 32 -4.72 -2.39 -19.26
CA GLY A 32 -3.85 -1.98 -20.37
C GLY A 32 -2.42 -2.44 -20.39
N THR A 33 -2.08 -3.64 -19.93
CA THR A 33 -0.70 -4.14 -19.95
C THR A 33 -0.56 -5.67 -19.88
N ARG A 34 -1.60 -6.45 -19.66
CA ARG A 34 -1.47 -7.92 -19.69
C ARG A 34 -1.63 -8.43 -21.12
N ASP A 35 -0.56 -8.96 -21.67
CA ASP A 35 -0.57 -9.63 -22.96
C ASP A 35 -1.53 -10.83 -22.94
N ASN A 36 -2.72 -10.63 -23.53
CA ASN A 36 -3.75 -11.65 -23.71
C ASN A 36 -3.21 -12.96 -24.34
N ASN A 37 -2.06 -12.87 -25.01
CA ASN A 37 -1.40 -13.98 -25.67
C ASN A 37 -0.88 -15.02 -24.69
N ILE A 38 -0.49 -14.64 -23.46
CA ILE A 38 0.04 -15.56 -22.44
C ILE A 38 -1.06 -16.31 -21.74
N TYR A 39 -2.10 -15.59 -21.32
CA TYR A 39 -3.26 -16.24 -20.75
C TYR A 39 -3.82 -17.29 -21.71
N LYS A 40 -3.94 -16.95 -23.02
CA LYS A 40 -4.32 -17.89 -24.06
C LYS A 40 -3.34 -19.05 -24.20
N LYS A 41 -2.03 -18.80 -24.23
CA LYS A 41 -0.99 -19.85 -24.30
C LYS A 41 -1.05 -20.77 -23.08
N THR A 42 -1.20 -20.23 -21.89
CA THR A 42 -1.30 -21.01 -20.65
C THR A 42 -2.55 -21.88 -20.62
N LEU A 43 -3.70 -21.37 -21.04
CA LEU A 43 -4.94 -22.12 -21.17
C LEU A 43 -4.85 -23.22 -22.23
N ILE A 44 -4.20 -22.96 -23.36
CA ILE A 44 -3.98 -23.97 -24.42
C ILE A 44 -3.11 -25.11 -23.88
N ILE A 45 -2.01 -24.81 -23.18
CA ILE A 45 -1.14 -25.84 -22.58
C ILE A 45 -1.91 -26.67 -21.55
N LEU A 46 -2.70 -26.02 -20.70
CA LEU A 46 -3.51 -26.72 -19.71
C LEU A 46 -4.55 -27.62 -20.39
N GLY A 47 -5.25 -27.13 -21.43
CA GLY A 47 -6.21 -27.90 -22.21
C GLY A 47 -5.58 -29.10 -22.89
N VAL A 48 -4.41 -28.94 -23.55
CA VAL A 48 -3.65 -30.02 -24.18
C VAL A 48 -3.19 -31.05 -23.15
N THR A 49 -2.72 -30.62 -21.98
CA THR A 49 -2.28 -31.49 -20.89
C THR A 49 -3.43 -32.37 -20.38
N ILE A 50 -4.63 -31.82 -20.19
CA ILE A 50 -5.82 -32.55 -19.76
C ILE A 50 -6.28 -33.52 -20.86
N LEU A 51 -6.20 -33.13 -22.13
CA LEU A 51 -6.53 -33.97 -23.28
C LEU A 51 -5.62 -35.19 -23.36
N LEU A 52 -4.31 -34.97 -23.27
CA LEU A 52 -3.29 -36.04 -23.25
C LEU A 52 -3.51 -36.99 -22.07
N PHE A 53 -3.83 -36.46 -20.89
CA PHE A 53 -4.18 -37.27 -19.73
C PHE A 53 -5.41 -38.15 -19.99
N GLY A 54 -6.44 -37.59 -20.65
CA GLY A 54 -7.64 -38.32 -21.05
C GLY A 54 -7.35 -39.47 -22.06
N ILE A 55 -6.46 -39.23 -23.02
CA ILE A 55 -6.05 -40.22 -24.05
C ILE A 55 -5.24 -41.34 -23.41
N ILE A 56 -4.19 -41.00 -22.63
CA ILE A 56 -3.31 -41.97 -21.98
C ILE A 56 -4.08 -42.77 -20.93
N SER A 57 -5.11 -42.17 -20.33
CA SER A 57 -5.98 -42.89 -19.40
C SER A 57 -6.70 -44.09 -20.03
N ARG A 58 -6.73 -44.21 -21.36
CA ARG A 58 -7.31 -45.33 -22.08
C ARG A 58 -6.34 -46.48 -22.37
N LEU A 59 -5.03 -46.24 -22.23
CA LEU A 59 -4.02 -47.29 -22.48
C LEU A 59 -4.03 -48.34 -21.36
N LYS A 60 -3.83 -49.62 -21.73
CA LYS A 60 -3.83 -50.80 -20.85
C LYS A 60 -2.43 -51.05 -20.21
N SER A 61 -1.65 -50.08 -19.88
CA SER A 61 -0.29 -50.28 -19.34
C SER A 61 -0.25 -50.17 -17.79
N ARG A 62 0.52 -51.06 -17.13
CA ARG A 62 0.78 -50.99 -15.67
C ARG A 62 1.51 -49.68 -15.26
N LYS A 63 2.28 -49.07 -16.14
CA LYS A 63 3.02 -47.82 -15.89
C LYS A 63 2.19 -46.55 -16.07
N LYS A 64 0.93 -46.67 -16.41
CA LYS A 64 -0.04 -45.61 -16.72
C LYS A 64 -0.12 -44.51 -15.64
N LYS A 65 -0.11 -44.88 -14.35
CA LYS A 65 -0.19 -43.95 -13.23
C LYS A 65 0.97 -42.97 -13.22
N TYR A 66 2.17 -43.43 -13.49
CA TYR A 66 3.39 -42.60 -13.50
C TYR A 66 3.46 -41.71 -14.72
N ILE A 67 3.07 -42.19 -15.88
CA ILE A 67 3.04 -41.40 -17.13
C ILE A 67 2.05 -40.22 -16.98
N ASN A 68 0.87 -40.45 -16.41
CA ASN A 68 -0.11 -39.40 -16.15
C ASN A 68 0.39 -38.32 -15.18
N ILE A 69 1.08 -38.72 -14.11
CA ILE A 69 1.68 -37.78 -13.15
C ILE A 69 2.75 -36.92 -13.85
N ILE A 70 3.62 -37.54 -14.63
CA ILE A 70 4.70 -36.83 -15.37
C ILE A 70 4.11 -35.79 -16.32
N ILE A 71 3.05 -36.14 -17.06
CA ILE A 71 2.41 -35.18 -18.01
C ILE A 71 1.79 -34.00 -17.30
N ILE A 72 1.12 -34.21 -16.16
CA ILE A 72 0.56 -33.12 -15.37
C ILE A 72 1.70 -32.22 -14.86
N PHE A 73 2.79 -32.81 -14.38
CA PHE A 73 3.97 -32.04 -13.89
C PHE A 73 4.60 -31.21 -15.00
N ILE A 74 4.79 -31.79 -16.20
CA ILE A 74 5.33 -31.07 -17.35
C ILE A 74 4.41 -29.92 -17.75
N GLY A 75 3.10 -30.10 -17.77
CA GLY A 75 2.14 -29.06 -18.09
C GLY A 75 2.17 -27.89 -17.09
N ILE A 76 2.27 -28.19 -15.80
CA ILE A 76 2.38 -27.18 -14.74
C ILE A 76 3.70 -26.42 -14.84
N ILE A 77 4.83 -27.15 -15.00
CA ILE A 77 6.16 -26.53 -15.11
C ILE A 77 6.24 -25.65 -16.36
N SER A 78 5.72 -26.13 -17.51
CA SER A 78 5.70 -25.33 -18.75
C SER A 78 4.85 -24.06 -18.60
N SER A 79 3.73 -24.12 -17.89
CA SER A 79 2.89 -22.95 -17.61
C SER A 79 3.60 -21.93 -16.71
N ILE A 80 4.31 -22.41 -15.69
CA ILE A 80 5.10 -21.56 -14.77
C ILE A 80 6.28 -20.91 -15.52
N LEU A 81 6.99 -21.65 -16.37
CA LEU A 81 8.11 -21.12 -17.13
C LEU A 81 7.67 -20.07 -18.16
N ILE A 82 6.53 -20.27 -18.81
CA ILE A 82 5.96 -19.27 -19.73
C ILE A 82 5.58 -18.01 -18.95
N TYR A 83 4.96 -18.17 -17.79
CA TYR A 83 4.57 -17.02 -16.95
C TYR A 83 5.80 -16.26 -16.42
N SER A 84 6.84 -16.96 -15.94
CA SER A 84 8.06 -16.35 -15.41
C SER A 84 8.92 -15.72 -16.50
N GLY A 85 9.06 -16.37 -17.66
CA GLY A 85 9.76 -15.80 -18.83
C GLY A 85 9.12 -14.52 -19.30
N HIS A 86 7.79 -14.48 -19.33
CA HIS A 86 7.08 -13.29 -19.74
C HIS A 86 7.17 -12.14 -18.73
N SER A 87 7.12 -12.43 -17.46
CA SER A 87 7.33 -11.39 -16.44
C SER A 87 8.68 -10.69 -16.62
N LYS A 88 9.71 -11.44 -17.05
CA LYS A 88 11.03 -10.91 -17.36
C LYS A 88 11.04 -10.08 -18.66
N ASP A 89 10.44 -10.62 -19.72
CA ASP A 89 10.34 -9.94 -21.03
C ASP A 89 9.45 -8.68 -20.95
N TYR A 90 8.42 -8.71 -20.13
CA TYR A 90 7.56 -7.57 -19.87
C TYR A 90 8.32 -6.46 -19.15
N LYS A 91 9.13 -6.81 -18.12
CA LYS A 91 9.98 -5.85 -17.42
C LYS A 91 10.98 -5.18 -18.38
N ILE A 92 11.70 -5.97 -19.18
CA ILE A 92 12.68 -5.48 -20.16
C ILE A 92 12.00 -4.62 -21.26
N ARG A 93 10.83 -5.01 -21.73
CA ARG A 93 10.09 -4.27 -22.78
C ARG A 93 9.54 -2.95 -22.26
N ASN A 94 9.06 -2.92 -21.02
CA ASN A 94 8.65 -1.69 -20.36
C ASN A 94 9.83 -0.75 -20.08
N GLU A 95 10.98 -1.25 -19.64
CA GLU A 95 12.21 -0.48 -19.48
C GLU A 95 12.66 0.14 -20.83
N ASN A 96 12.66 -0.65 -21.91
CA ASN A 96 13.05 -0.16 -23.23
C ASN A 96 12.08 0.88 -23.78
N ASN A 97 10.78 0.70 -23.59
CA ASN A 97 9.77 1.70 -23.99
C ASN A 97 9.90 2.97 -23.15
N TYR A 98 10.15 2.81 -21.86
CA TYR A 98 10.39 3.90 -20.93
C TYR A 98 11.62 4.73 -21.33
N LYS A 99 12.78 4.09 -21.55
CA LYS A 99 14.01 4.75 -22.04
C LYS A 99 13.76 5.51 -23.36
N LYS A 100 13.00 4.94 -24.30
CA LYS A 100 12.65 5.57 -25.56
C LYS A 100 11.77 6.81 -25.40
N ILE A 101 10.80 6.78 -24.45
CA ILE A 101 9.90 7.91 -24.20
C ILE A 101 10.62 9.08 -23.54
N PHE A 102 11.55 8.80 -22.62
CA PHE A 102 12.34 9.82 -21.93
C PHE A 102 13.68 10.17 -22.62
N ASN A 103 13.96 9.64 -23.83
CA ASN A 103 15.22 9.85 -24.57
C ASN A 103 16.48 9.45 -23.77
N ILE A 104 16.39 8.47 -22.89
CA ILE A 104 17.52 7.98 -22.08
C ILE A 104 18.38 7.08 -22.99
N ASN A 105 19.57 7.54 -23.38
CA ASN A 105 20.52 6.74 -24.14
C ASN A 105 21.43 5.93 -23.23
N ASP A 106 21.66 4.66 -23.55
CA ASP A 106 22.55 3.77 -22.80
C ASP A 106 24.06 4.11 -22.91
N SER A 107 24.41 5.29 -23.45
CA SER A 107 25.78 5.73 -23.66
C SER A 107 26.29 6.57 -22.46
N ILE A 108 26.25 6.00 -21.25
CA ILE A 108 27.12 6.48 -20.18
C ILE A 108 28.06 5.32 -19.87
N SER A 109 29.24 5.37 -20.51
CA SER A 109 30.42 4.59 -20.10
C SER A 109 30.77 4.89 -18.64
N ASN A 110 31.16 3.85 -17.92
CA ASN A 110 31.73 3.94 -16.58
C ASN A 110 32.91 4.92 -16.56
N ASP A 111 32.66 6.13 -16.18
CA ASP A 111 33.71 7.04 -15.75
C ASP A 111 33.26 7.74 -14.46
N SER A 112 33.97 7.37 -13.42
CA SER A 112 34.19 8.07 -12.15
C SER A 112 33.01 8.90 -11.62
N VAL A 113 32.13 8.27 -10.85
CA VAL A 113 31.28 8.97 -9.90
C VAL A 113 32.17 9.49 -8.78
N THR A 114 32.68 10.71 -8.96
CA THR A 114 33.08 11.53 -7.84
C THR A 114 31.80 11.77 -7.02
N SER A 115 31.82 11.29 -5.79
CA SER A 115 30.83 11.58 -4.77
C SER A 115 30.73 13.09 -4.57
N VAL A 116 29.84 13.73 -5.29
CA VAL A 116 29.34 15.05 -4.92
C VAL A 116 28.32 14.78 -3.82
N SER A 117 28.75 14.97 -2.59
CA SER A 117 27.85 15.20 -1.47
C SER A 117 27.00 16.43 -1.81
N LYS A 118 25.81 16.20 -2.36
CA LYS A 118 24.78 17.22 -2.36
C LYS A 118 24.29 17.36 -0.93
N GLU A 119 24.98 18.18 -0.14
CA GLU A 119 24.29 18.99 0.85
C GLU A 119 23.29 19.85 0.05
N SER A 120 22.06 19.39 -0.06
CA SER A 120 20.95 20.25 -0.43
C SER A 120 20.82 21.26 0.71
N ALA A 121 21.38 22.44 0.49
CA ALA A 121 21.14 23.58 1.35
C ALA A 121 19.62 23.75 1.43
N ILE A 122 19.04 23.36 2.57
CA ILE A 122 17.66 23.64 2.94
C ILE A 122 17.56 25.16 2.94
N ASN A 123 16.83 25.69 1.97
CA ASN A 123 16.63 27.12 1.86
C ASN A 123 15.59 27.52 2.93
N THR A 124 16.05 27.84 4.13
CA THR A 124 15.24 28.23 5.29
C THR A 124 14.79 29.70 5.20
N ASN A 125 14.80 30.32 4.03
CA ASN A 125 14.21 31.62 3.87
C ASN A 125 12.72 31.53 4.09
N ALA A 126 12.19 32.13 5.17
CA ALA A 126 10.77 32.24 5.42
C ALA A 126 10.10 32.88 4.19
N LEU A 127 9.15 32.16 3.58
CA LEU A 127 8.36 32.70 2.47
C LEU A 127 7.47 33.84 3.00
N ASP A 128 7.43 34.94 2.29
CA ASP A 128 6.59 36.09 2.63
C ASP A 128 5.19 35.95 2.01
N GLY A 129 4.17 36.44 2.71
CA GLY A 129 2.77 36.47 2.25
C GLY A 129 1.88 35.36 2.86
N ASP A 130 0.67 35.23 2.31
CA ASP A 130 -0.26 34.16 2.68
C ASP A 130 0.27 32.81 2.16
N LEU A 131 0.35 31.81 3.03
CA LEU A 131 0.97 30.54 2.72
C LEU A 131 -0.06 29.42 2.55
N LEU A 132 0.17 28.60 1.52
CA LEU A 132 -0.40 27.26 1.43
C LEU A 132 0.64 26.27 1.98
N LYS A 133 0.27 25.48 3.01
CA LYS A 133 1.15 24.44 3.56
C LYS A 133 0.50 23.09 3.42
N VAL A 134 1.22 22.14 2.88
CA VAL A 134 0.79 20.76 2.68
C VAL A 134 1.63 19.85 3.55
N ASN A 135 1.00 19.25 4.54
CA ASN A 135 1.64 18.40 5.54
C ASN A 135 1.30 16.93 5.20
N TYR A 136 2.25 16.17 4.65
CA TYR A 136 2.16 14.73 4.44
C TYR A 136 2.56 14.05 5.74
N ILE A 137 1.58 13.56 6.49
CA ILE A 137 1.79 12.94 7.80
C ILE A 137 2.19 11.47 7.60
N ASP A 138 3.30 11.06 8.20
CA ASP A 138 3.73 9.66 8.22
C ASP A 138 2.78 8.83 9.09
N VAL A 139 1.85 8.17 8.48
CA VAL A 139 0.90 7.22 9.09
C VAL A 139 1.25 5.77 8.79
N GLY A 140 2.55 5.48 8.58
CA GLY A 140 2.97 4.19 8.11
C GLY A 140 2.42 3.91 6.71
N GLN A 141 1.87 2.71 6.47
CA GLN A 141 1.24 2.41 5.19
C GLN A 141 -0.12 3.09 5.12
N GLY A 142 -0.27 4.04 4.17
CA GLY A 142 -1.51 4.78 3.96
C GLY A 142 -1.29 6.27 3.70
N ASP A 143 -2.36 7.00 3.53
CA ASP A 143 -2.35 8.44 3.29
C ASP A 143 -2.98 9.22 4.45
N SER A 144 -2.32 10.32 4.84
CA SER A 144 -2.93 11.38 5.64
C SER A 144 -2.24 12.70 5.30
N ILE A 145 -3.02 13.65 4.77
CA ILE A 145 -2.46 14.91 4.28
C ILE A 145 -3.28 16.04 4.87
N PHE A 146 -2.67 16.81 5.78
CA PHE A 146 -3.28 17.99 6.36
C PHE A 146 -2.81 19.25 5.64
N ILE A 147 -3.74 20.12 5.25
CA ILE A 147 -3.49 21.27 4.40
C ILE A 147 -3.98 22.53 5.09
N GLU A 148 -3.07 23.47 5.31
CA GLU A 148 -3.35 24.82 5.77
C GLU A 148 -3.49 25.71 4.53
N LEU A 149 -4.73 26.12 4.22
CA LEU A 149 -5.02 26.95 3.06
C LEU A 149 -4.66 28.42 3.32
N PRO A 150 -4.32 29.21 2.29
CA PRO A 150 -3.88 30.59 2.45
C PRO A 150 -4.99 31.52 2.98
N ASN A 151 -6.27 31.13 2.88
CA ASN A 151 -7.43 31.82 3.47
C ASN A 151 -7.68 31.41 4.93
N LYS A 152 -6.77 30.64 5.55
CA LYS A 152 -6.82 30.09 6.91
C LYS A 152 -7.87 29.00 7.12
N GLU A 153 -8.53 28.54 6.08
CA GLU A 153 -9.32 27.31 6.12
C GLU A 153 -8.39 26.09 6.12
N THR A 154 -8.93 24.96 6.54
CA THR A 154 -8.17 23.72 6.69
C THR A 154 -8.81 22.59 5.90
N MET A 155 -7.97 21.71 5.35
CA MET A 155 -8.40 20.53 4.63
C MET A 155 -7.62 19.30 5.11
N LEU A 156 -8.32 18.18 5.28
CA LEU A 156 -7.70 16.89 5.52
C LEU A 156 -8.08 15.92 4.39
N ILE A 157 -7.08 15.35 3.73
CA ILE A 157 -7.25 14.27 2.76
C ILE A 157 -6.77 12.99 3.41
N ASP A 158 -7.69 12.06 3.66
CA ASP A 158 -7.47 10.79 4.36
C ASP A 158 -6.85 10.93 5.78
N ALA A 159 -6.83 9.86 6.53
CA ALA A 159 -6.31 9.84 7.91
C ALA A 159 -5.63 8.51 8.29
N GLY A 160 -5.09 7.81 7.30
CA GLY A 160 -4.39 6.55 7.51
C GLY A 160 -5.24 5.42 8.06
N GLU A 161 -4.60 4.37 8.54
CA GLU A 161 -5.25 3.30 9.29
C GLU A 161 -5.74 3.78 10.67
N ARG A 162 -6.68 3.03 11.24
CA ARG A 162 -7.29 3.37 12.53
C ARG A 162 -6.30 3.52 13.69
N ASN A 163 -5.22 2.78 13.69
CA ASN A 163 -4.17 2.84 14.71
C ASN A 163 -3.33 4.12 14.65
N TYR A 164 -3.46 4.91 13.58
CA TYR A 164 -2.79 6.22 13.43
C TYR A 164 -3.72 7.41 13.69
N ASP A 165 -4.99 7.19 14.06
CA ASP A 165 -5.96 8.26 14.29
C ASP A 165 -5.51 9.28 15.36
N LYS A 166 -4.90 8.80 16.46
CA LYS A 166 -4.35 9.66 17.51
C LYS A 166 -3.16 10.48 17.02
N LYS A 167 -2.27 9.90 16.19
CA LYS A 167 -1.14 10.63 15.60
C LYS A 167 -1.63 11.78 14.73
N VAL A 168 -2.60 11.53 13.85
CA VAL A 168 -3.20 12.57 13.00
C VAL A 168 -3.84 13.66 13.84
N ILE A 169 -4.61 13.28 14.88
CA ILE A 169 -5.24 14.23 15.80
C ILE A 169 -4.18 15.05 16.53
N SER A 170 -3.16 14.42 17.12
CA SER A 170 -2.08 15.09 17.83
C SER A 170 -1.30 16.04 16.93
N TYR A 171 -1.04 15.64 15.68
CA TYR A 171 -0.40 16.51 14.70
C TYR A 171 -1.19 17.79 14.47
N ILE A 172 -2.50 17.68 14.20
CA ILE A 172 -3.39 18.82 13.95
C ILE A 172 -3.54 19.69 15.21
N ASP A 173 -3.69 19.08 16.41
CA ASP A 173 -3.77 19.78 17.69
C ASP A 173 -2.50 20.59 17.96
N THR A 174 -1.30 20.07 17.63
CA THR A 174 -0.02 20.77 17.79
C THR A 174 0.06 22.04 16.92
N LEU A 175 -0.58 22.02 15.77
CA LEU A 175 -0.70 23.19 14.89
C LEU A 175 -1.78 24.19 15.36
N GLY A 176 -2.53 23.86 16.43
CA GLY A 176 -3.50 24.74 17.05
C GLY A 176 -4.88 24.80 16.39
N TYR A 177 -5.22 23.83 15.53
CA TYR A 177 -6.50 23.82 14.86
C TYR A 177 -7.56 23.03 15.64
N SER A 178 -8.78 23.58 15.69
CA SER A 178 -9.95 22.96 16.30
C SER A 178 -11.08 22.65 15.30
N ARG A 179 -10.89 23.03 14.04
CA ARG A 179 -11.86 22.87 12.95
C ARG A 179 -11.17 22.33 11.69
N LEU A 180 -11.91 21.51 10.96
CA LEU A 180 -11.58 21.06 9.60
C LEU A 180 -12.67 21.56 8.66
N ASP A 181 -12.36 22.53 7.80
CA ASP A 181 -13.36 23.07 6.88
C ASP A 181 -13.72 22.06 5.81
N TYR A 182 -12.76 21.26 5.37
CA TYR A 182 -12.94 20.23 4.37
C TYR A 182 -12.28 18.92 4.80
N VAL A 183 -13.03 17.82 4.70
CA VAL A 183 -12.51 16.46 4.89
C VAL A 183 -12.77 15.65 3.62
N ILE A 184 -11.74 15.05 3.06
CA ILE A 184 -11.85 14.24 1.85
C ILE A 184 -11.42 12.81 2.20
N GLY A 185 -12.34 11.84 2.00
CA GLY A 185 -12.01 10.43 1.98
C GLY A 185 -11.84 10.00 0.53
N THR A 186 -10.62 9.65 0.12
CA THR A 186 -10.32 9.39 -1.29
C THR A 186 -11.02 8.15 -1.82
N HIS A 187 -10.99 7.06 -1.07
CA HIS A 187 -11.66 5.80 -1.40
C HIS A 187 -11.82 4.92 -0.13
N PRO A 188 -12.62 3.83 -0.16
CA PRO A 188 -13.05 3.16 1.07
C PRO A 188 -12.05 2.16 1.68
N HIS A 189 -10.77 2.21 1.36
CA HIS A 189 -9.75 1.35 2.00
C HIS A 189 -9.36 1.86 3.38
N THR A 190 -8.94 0.92 4.24
CA THR A 190 -8.70 1.18 5.66
C THR A 190 -7.48 2.07 5.89
N ASP A 191 -6.45 1.92 5.08
CA ASP A 191 -5.22 2.72 5.11
C ASP A 191 -5.40 4.17 4.63
N HIS A 192 -6.64 4.54 4.25
CA HIS A 192 -7.03 5.91 3.89
C HIS A 192 -8.07 6.46 4.86
N ILE A 193 -9.21 5.76 5.01
CA ILE A 193 -10.33 6.28 5.81
C ILE A 193 -10.34 5.75 7.24
N GLY A 194 -9.37 4.96 7.66
CA GLY A 194 -9.35 4.27 8.96
C GLY A 194 -9.43 5.21 10.15
N GLY A 195 -8.69 6.30 10.12
CA GLY A 195 -8.64 7.32 11.15
C GLY A 195 -9.76 8.35 11.08
N LEU A 196 -10.45 8.51 9.91
CA LEU A 196 -11.40 9.60 9.68
C LEU A 196 -12.54 9.64 10.69
N ALA A 197 -13.06 8.50 11.13
CA ALA A 197 -14.14 8.47 12.11
C ALA A 197 -13.73 9.12 13.44
N SER A 198 -12.52 8.89 13.92
CA SER A 198 -11.98 9.50 15.14
C SER A 198 -11.74 11.00 14.97
N VAL A 199 -11.17 11.38 13.83
CA VAL A 199 -10.92 12.78 13.46
C VAL A 199 -12.25 13.57 13.40
N ILE A 200 -13.26 13.05 12.70
CA ILE A 200 -14.58 13.69 12.59
C ILE A 200 -15.28 13.78 13.95
N LYS A 201 -15.05 12.84 14.86
CA LYS A 201 -15.58 12.95 16.24
C LYS A 201 -14.92 14.08 17.01
N LYS A 202 -13.63 14.26 16.85
CA LYS A 202 -12.81 15.23 17.60
C LYS A 202 -13.07 16.67 17.15
N TYR A 203 -13.07 16.94 15.86
CA TYR A 203 -13.10 18.28 15.31
C TYR A 203 -14.50 18.74 14.90
N ASP A 204 -14.69 20.06 14.84
CA ASP A 204 -15.78 20.66 14.06
C ASP A 204 -15.46 20.51 12.57
N VAL A 205 -16.42 20.01 11.78
CA VAL A 205 -16.22 19.70 10.35
C VAL A 205 -17.21 20.49 9.50
N GLY A 206 -16.68 21.23 8.53
CA GLY A 206 -17.48 22.03 7.60
C GLY A 206 -18.13 21.19 6.50
N GLY A 207 -17.36 20.44 5.74
CA GLY A 207 -17.85 19.61 4.63
C GLY A 207 -17.05 18.32 4.46
N ILE A 208 -17.74 17.24 4.05
CA ILE A 208 -17.13 15.95 3.77
C ILE A 208 -17.32 15.61 2.30
N TYR A 209 -16.25 15.20 1.63
CA TYR A 209 -16.25 14.81 0.23
C TYR A 209 -15.79 13.37 0.08
N MET A 210 -16.59 12.53 -0.55
CA MET A 210 -16.26 11.13 -0.82
C MET A 210 -16.82 10.68 -2.17
N PRO A 211 -16.14 9.80 -2.92
CA PRO A 211 -16.71 9.23 -4.14
C PRO A 211 -17.90 8.31 -3.82
N LYS A 212 -18.78 8.11 -4.80
CA LYS A 212 -19.87 7.13 -4.72
C LYS A 212 -19.32 5.71 -4.91
N LYS A 213 -18.58 5.23 -3.93
CA LYS A 213 -18.07 3.84 -3.90
C LYS A 213 -18.42 3.22 -2.57
N GLU A 214 -19.30 2.23 -2.61
CA GLU A 214 -19.74 1.53 -1.40
C GLU A 214 -18.69 0.47 -0.99
N SER A 215 -18.62 0.23 0.32
CA SER A 215 -17.85 -0.84 0.91
C SER A 215 -18.59 -1.44 2.11
N ASN A 216 -18.51 -2.75 2.27
CA ASN A 216 -19.06 -3.45 3.43
C ASN A 216 -18.04 -3.58 4.58
N SER A 217 -16.89 -2.90 4.49
CA SER A 217 -15.87 -2.93 5.53
C SER A 217 -16.40 -2.29 6.82
N LYS A 218 -15.99 -2.84 7.96
CA LYS A 218 -16.36 -2.26 9.28
C LYS A 218 -15.89 -0.81 9.40
N THR A 219 -14.74 -0.49 8.82
CA THR A 219 -14.17 0.87 8.78
C THR A 219 -15.11 1.84 8.07
N PHE A 220 -15.55 1.49 6.87
CA PHE A 220 -16.46 2.32 6.08
C PHE A 220 -17.81 2.51 6.78
N VAL A 221 -18.41 1.43 7.29
CA VAL A 221 -19.68 1.49 8.03
C VAL A 221 -19.55 2.38 9.29
N ASN A 222 -18.44 2.25 10.05
CA ASN A 222 -18.18 3.09 11.22
C ASN A 222 -18.04 4.56 10.85
N LEU A 223 -17.35 4.88 9.75
CA LEU A 223 -17.23 6.24 9.23
C LEU A 223 -18.60 6.83 8.87
N LEU A 224 -19.42 6.10 8.11
CA LEU A 224 -20.78 6.56 7.74
C LEU A 224 -21.66 6.79 8.96
N ASN A 225 -21.63 5.91 9.97
CA ASN A 225 -22.37 6.10 11.21
C ASN A 225 -21.89 7.36 11.95
N THR A 226 -20.58 7.59 12.02
CA THR A 226 -20.02 8.79 12.66
C THR A 226 -20.47 10.08 11.96
N ILE A 227 -20.46 10.09 10.63
CA ILE A 227 -20.91 11.23 9.82
C ILE A 227 -22.41 11.51 10.09
N LYS A 228 -23.22 10.44 10.11
CA LYS A 228 -24.65 10.52 10.42
C LYS A 228 -24.90 11.05 11.84
N ASP A 229 -24.20 10.52 12.85
CA ASP A 229 -24.37 10.91 14.25
C ASP A 229 -24.00 12.39 14.50
N LYS A 230 -23.09 12.92 13.71
CA LYS A 230 -22.69 14.34 13.68
C LYS A 230 -23.63 15.23 12.80
N ASN A 231 -24.66 14.66 12.18
CA ASN A 231 -25.56 15.34 11.24
C ASN A 231 -24.83 16.02 10.05
N LEU A 232 -23.68 15.46 9.65
CA LEU A 232 -22.89 15.97 8.54
C LEU A 232 -23.38 15.36 7.22
N LYS A 233 -23.15 16.09 6.11
CA LYS A 233 -23.51 15.65 4.76
C LYS A 233 -22.26 15.25 3.99
N ILE A 234 -22.39 14.20 3.16
CA ILE A 234 -21.34 13.79 2.22
C ILE A 234 -21.65 14.44 0.87
N HIS A 235 -20.70 15.23 0.39
CA HIS A 235 -20.68 15.73 -0.99
C HIS A 235 -20.01 14.70 -1.89
N THR A 236 -20.57 14.47 -3.07
CA THR A 236 -19.97 13.49 -3.99
C THR A 236 -18.68 14.03 -4.59
N ALA A 237 -17.56 13.40 -4.27
CA ALA A 237 -16.28 13.65 -4.92
C ALA A 237 -16.25 12.94 -6.28
N LYS A 238 -16.21 13.72 -7.36
CA LYS A 238 -16.14 13.25 -8.75
C LYS A 238 -15.52 14.32 -9.66
N ALA A 239 -15.05 13.93 -10.81
CA ALA A 239 -14.53 14.87 -11.82
C ALA A 239 -15.50 16.03 -12.10
N GLY A 240 -14.96 17.24 -12.17
CA GLY A 240 -15.69 18.48 -12.42
C GLY A 240 -16.32 19.11 -11.17
N VAL A 241 -16.12 18.57 -9.98
CA VAL A 241 -16.51 19.23 -8.72
C VAL A 241 -15.40 20.17 -8.30
N SER A 242 -15.73 21.44 -8.07
CA SER A 242 -14.83 22.44 -7.49
C SER A 242 -15.25 22.72 -6.05
N ILE A 243 -14.34 22.53 -5.11
CA ILE A 243 -14.55 22.77 -3.66
C ILE A 243 -14.33 24.25 -3.35
N ILE A 244 -13.27 24.81 -3.90
CA ILE A 244 -12.93 26.24 -3.81
C ILE A 244 -12.61 26.73 -5.22
N ASN A 245 -13.18 27.87 -5.59
CA ASN A 245 -12.92 28.48 -6.89
C ASN A 245 -12.91 30.00 -6.79
N ASN A 246 -11.73 30.57 -6.65
CA ASN A 246 -11.52 32.01 -6.72
C ASN A 246 -10.24 32.33 -7.51
N ASP A 247 -9.92 33.60 -7.70
CA ASP A 247 -8.84 34.03 -8.57
C ASP A 247 -7.45 33.55 -8.14
N LYS A 248 -7.24 33.33 -6.83
CA LYS A 248 -5.95 32.94 -6.28
C LYS A 248 -5.87 31.47 -5.89
N LEU A 249 -6.99 30.89 -5.43
CA LEU A 249 -7.03 29.52 -4.89
C LEU A 249 -8.14 28.73 -5.57
N LYS A 250 -7.78 27.57 -6.12
CA LYS A 250 -8.74 26.61 -6.67
C LYS A 250 -8.48 25.25 -6.06
N VAL A 251 -9.55 24.53 -5.73
CA VAL A 251 -9.49 23.15 -5.28
C VAL A 251 -10.51 22.36 -6.10
N ASP A 252 -10.01 21.56 -7.02
CA ASP A 252 -10.81 20.84 -7.99
C ASP A 252 -10.63 19.33 -7.83
N ILE A 253 -11.72 18.57 -8.03
CA ILE A 253 -11.69 17.11 -8.07
C ILE A 253 -11.65 16.67 -9.53
N LEU A 254 -10.56 16.01 -9.94
CA LEU A 254 -10.30 15.60 -11.31
C LEU A 254 -10.73 14.15 -11.61
N ALA A 255 -10.91 13.32 -10.58
CA ALA A 255 -11.39 11.94 -10.67
C ALA A 255 -12.19 11.55 -9.40
N PRO A 256 -13.00 10.49 -9.46
CA PRO A 256 -13.26 9.64 -10.62
C PRO A 256 -14.19 10.30 -11.64
N SER A 257 -13.96 10.05 -12.94
CA SER A 257 -14.82 10.52 -14.03
C SER A 257 -15.98 9.58 -14.34
N LYS A 258 -15.89 8.35 -13.88
CA LYS A 258 -16.90 7.27 -13.98
C LYS A 258 -16.79 6.37 -12.74
N GLU A 259 -17.72 5.47 -12.55
CA GLU A 259 -17.59 4.42 -11.55
C GLU A 259 -16.73 3.28 -12.10
N TYR A 260 -15.77 2.82 -11.28
CA TYR A 260 -14.90 1.68 -11.57
C TYR A 260 -15.28 0.50 -10.67
N SER A 261 -15.03 -0.71 -11.15
CA SER A 261 -15.21 -1.94 -10.35
C SER A 261 -14.23 -2.00 -9.18
N ASP A 262 -13.00 -1.63 -9.42
CA ASP A 262 -11.93 -1.54 -8.43
C ASP A 262 -12.10 -0.31 -7.54
N ALA A 263 -11.77 -0.43 -6.24
CA ALA A 263 -11.93 0.65 -5.29
C ALA A 263 -10.88 1.76 -5.48
N ASN A 264 -9.64 1.40 -5.79
CA ASN A 264 -8.53 2.34 -5.96
C ASN A 264 -8.79 3.33 -7.10
N ASN A 265 -9.27 2.84 -8.23
CA ASN A 265 -9.61 3.67 -9.38
C ASN A 265 -10.80 4.62 -9.14
N ASN A 266 -11.55 4.42 -8.05
CA ASN A 266 -12.57 5.38 -7.60
C ASN A 266 -12.00 6.45 -6.65
N SER A 267 -10.69 6.54 -6.47
CA SER A 267 -10.07 7.58 -5.65
C SER A 267 -10.44 8.98 -6.11
N ALA A 268 -10.82 9.82 -5.15
CA ALA A 268 -10.95 11.25 -5.38
C ALA A 268 -9.55 11.84 -5.65
N VAL A 269 -9.27 12.18 -6.89
CA VAL A 269 -8.05 12.90 -7.27
C VAL A 269 -8.28 14.38 -7.11
N VAL A 270 -7.50 15.00 -6.22
CA VAL A 270 -7.67 16.42 -5.84
C VAL A 270 -6.51 17.25 -6.39
N LYS A 271 -6.82 18.35 -7.05
CA LYS A 271 -5.85 19.34 -7.50
C LYS A 271 -6.07 20.66 -6.75
N ILE A 272 -5.01 21.17 -6.11
CA ILE A 272 -5.00 22.48 -5.49
C ILE A 272 -4.08 23.36 -6.32
N THR A 273 -4.63 24.48 -6.81
CA THR A 273 -3.86 25.51 -7.50
C THR A 273 -3.89 26.77 -6.66
N TYR A 274 -2.72 27.27 -6.27
CA TYR A 274 -2.57 28.53 -5.57
C TYR A 274 -1.65 29.44 -6.37
N ILE A 275 -2.23 30.49 -6.97
CA ILE A 275 -1.57 31.44 -7.87
C ILE A 275 -0.88 30.68 -9.03
N ASN A 276 0.46 30.51 -8.99
CA ASN A 276 1.27 29.89 -10.02
C ASN A 276 1.77 28.49 -9.63
N ARG A 277 1.39 27.98 -8.47
CA ARG A 277 1.82 26.67 -7.96
C ARG A 277 0.66 25.71 -7.80
N CYS A 278 0.92 24.42 -8.04
CA CYS A 278 -0.11 23.45 -7.83
C CYS A 278 0.40 22.13 -7.23
N PHE A 279 -0.56 21.47 -6.52
CA PHE A 279 -0.41 20.18 -5.90
C PHE A 279 -1.48 19.23 -6.45
N LEU A 280 -1.10 18.00 -6.74
CA LEU A 280 -2.01 16.96 -7.19
C LEU A 280 -1.92 15.74 -6.27
N PHE A 281 -3.07 15.33 -5.71
CA PHE A 281 -3.18 14.22 -4.78
C PHE A 281 -3.95 13.09 -5.45
N MET A 282 -3.26 11.97 -5.70
CA MET A 282 -3.81 10.88 -6.51
C MET A 282 -4.63 9.87 -5.69
N GLY A 283 -4.55 9.90 -4.34
CA GLY A 283 -5.02 8.78 -3.53
C GLY A 283 -4.37 7.49 -4.03
N ASP A 284 -5.18 6.47 -4.31
CA ASP A 284 -4.74 5.21 -4.91
C ASP A 284 -5.17 5.04 -6.37
N ALA A 285 -5.46 6.15 -7.05
CA ALA A 285 -5.78 6.12 -8.48
C ALA A 285 -4.69 5.38 -9.27
N GLU A 286 -5.13 4.40 -10.04
CA GLU A 286 -4.26 3.58 -10.88
C GLU A 286 -4.28 4.05 -12.33
N VAL A 287 -3.49 3.40 -13.18
CA VAL A 287 -3.33 3.76 -14.61
C VAL A 287 -4.67 3.84 -15.36
N GLU A 288 -5.68 3.07 -14.95
CA GLU A 288 -7.00 3.16 -15.58
C GLU A 288 -7.69 4.50 -15.25
N SER A 289 -7.62 4.96 -13.99
CA SER A 289 -8.15 6.27 -13.58
C SER A 289 -7.33 7.40 -14.18
N GLU A 290 -5.98 7.31 -14.12
CA GLU A 290 -5.06 8.29 -14.71
C GLU A 290 -5.39 8.62 -16.18
N LYS A 291 -5.67 7.59 -16.98
CA LYS A 291 -6.01 7.73 -18.41
C LYS A 291 -7.35 8.43 -18.66
N ASN A 292 -8.23 8.46 -17.68
CA ASN A 292 -9.56 9.05 -17.80
C ASN A 292 -9.65 10.45 -17.19
N ILE A 293 -8.54 11.00 -16.65
CA ILE A 293 -8.47 12.41 -16.26
C ILE A 293 -8.35 13.24 -17.53
N THR A 294 -9.32 14.10 -17.77
CA THR A 294 -9.39 14.97 -18.95
C THR A 294 -8.76 16.34 -18.72
N ASP A 295 -8.69 16.76 -17.47
CA ASP A 295 -8.09 18.04 -17.09
C ASP A 295 -6.56 17.95 -17.05
N SER A 296 -5.92 19.12 -17.08
CA SER A 296 -4.46 19.18 -16.99
C SER A 296 -3.96 18.64 -15.65
N VAL A 297 -3.10 17.62 -15.71
CA VAL A 297 -2.40 17.03 -14.56
C VAL A 297 -1.03 17.66 -14.32
N MET A 298 -0.66 18.67 -15.10
CA MET A 298 0.60 19.41 -14.89
C MET A 298 0.55 20.10 -13.53
N CYS A 299 1.51 19.76 -12.65
CA CYS A 299 1.60 20.25 -11.28
C CYS A 299 3.03 20.18 -10.75
N ASP A 300 3.36 21.13 -9.87
CA ASP A 300 4.71 21.21 -9.26
C ASP A 300 4.96 20.05 -8.30
N VAL A 301 3.94 19.64 -7.54
CA VAL A 301 4.02 18.60 -6.51
C VAL A 301 2.95 17.55 -6.73
N ILE A 302 3.35 16.28 -6.77
CA ILE A 302 2.43 15.15 -6.93
C ILE A 302 2.55 14.23 -5.70
N LYS A 303 1.41 13.89 -5.06
CA LYS A 303 1.33 12.68 -4.24
C LYS A 303 1.18 11.49 -5.18
N ILE A 304 2.18 10.63 -5.24
CA ILE A 304 2.19 9.44 -6.11
C ILE A 304 1.00 8.53 -5.77
N GLY A 305 0.32 8.04 -6.81
CA GLY A 305 -0.81 7.12 -6.65
C GLY A 305 -0.41 5.79 -6.02
N HIS A 306 -1.29 5.25 -5.19
CA HIS A 306 -1.24 3.90 -4.64
C HIS A 306 0.14 3.55 -4.01
N HIS A 307 0.68 4.49 -3.24
CA HIS A 307 1.95 4.36 -2.48
C HIS A 307 3.15 3.91 -3.33
N GLY A 308 3.15 4.21 -4.64
CA GLY A 308 4.18 3.75 -5.56
C GLY A 308 4.01 2.30 -6.02
N SER A 309 2.77 1.79 -6.05
CA SER A 309 2.41 0.49 -6.65
C SER A 309 2.73 0.45 -8.15
N ASP A 310 3.00 -0.74 -8.66
CA ASP A 310 3.18 -1.02 -10.09
C ASP A 310 1.91 -0.84 -10.92
N THR A 311 0.75 -0.72 -10.27
CA THR A 311 -0.55 -0.48 -10.92
C THR A 311 -0.80 1.00 -11.22
N SER A 312 -0.02 1.91 -10.64
CA SER A 312 -0.14 3.37 -10.79
C SER A 312 1.04 3.99 -11.55
N SER A 313 1.02 5.32 -11.66
CA SER A 313 2.12 6.10 -12.24
C SER A 313 2.45 5.68 -13.68
N GLY A 314 1.44 5.63 -14.55
CA GLY A 314 1.61 5.32 -15.97
C GLY A 314 2.62 6.26 -16.65
N ILE A 315 3.45 5.74 -17.57
CA ILE A 315 4.53 6.51 -18.20
C ILE A 315 4.02 7.82 -18.84
N SER A 316 2.89 7.76 -19.54
CA SER A 316 2.30 8.95 -20.17
C SER A 316 1.78 9.94 -19.13
N PHE A 317 1.21 9.46 -18.05
CA PHE A 317 0.75 10.29 -16.93
C PHE A 317 1.92 11.00 -16.28
N VAL A 318 2.94 10.27 -15.83
CA VAL A 318 4.15 10.85 -15.19
C VAL A 318 4.78 11.94 -16.07
N LYS A 319 4.92 11.66 -17.37
CA LYS A 319 5.47 12.65 -18.31
C LYS A 319 4.59 13.91 -18.42
N SER A 320 3.27 13.77 -18.37
CA SER A 320 2.35 14.91 -18.52
C SER A 320 2.24 15.77 -17.25
N THR A 321 2.67 15.28 -16.09
CA THR A 321 2.66 16.06 -14.85
C THR A 321 3.73 17.13 -14.80
N ASN A 322 4.89 16.89 -15.40
CA ASN A 322 6.08 17.76 -15.33
C ASN A 322 6.42 18.20 -13.89
N ALA A 323 6.27 17.26 -12.95
CA ALA A 323 6.40 17.53 -11.53
C ALA A 323 7.84 17.82 -11.13
N LYS A 324 8.00 18.77 -10.20
CA LYS A 324 9.28 19.04 -9.54
C LYS A 324 9.50 18.11 -8.35
N TYR A 325 8.43 17.78 -7.62
CA TYR A 325 8.47 16.90 -6.46
C TYR A 325 7.40 15.81 -6.57
N ALA A 326 7.78 14.59 -6.21
CA ALA A 326 6.89 13.42 -6.18
C ALA A 326 6.93 12.80 -4.79
N VAL A 327 5.85 12.96 -4.02
CA VAL A 327 5.75 12.48 -2.63
C VAL A 327 5.14 11.10 -2.60
N VAL A 328 5.75 10.18 -1.86
CA VAL A 328 5.25 8.84 -1.58
C VAL A 328 4.90 8.73 -0.10
N SER A 329 3.63 8.64 0.24
CA SER A 329 3.21 8.22 1.57
C SER A 329 3.25 6.71 1.63
N VAL A 330 4.10 6.13 2.47
CA VAL A 330 4.34 4.69 2.51
C VAL A 330 4.96 4.28 3.84
N GLY A 331 4.66 3.09 4.31
CA GLY A 331 5.20 2.55 5.55
C GLY A 331 6.50 1.77 5.35
N LYS A 332 7.45 1.96 6.25
CA LYS A 332 8.72 1.24 6.24
C LYS A 332 8.50 -0.28 6.38
N GLY A 333 9.06 -1.05 5.45
CA GLY A 333 8.98 -2.51 5.49
C GLY A 333 7.56 -3.07 5.30
N ASN A 334 6.67 -2.34 4.62
CA ASN A 334 5.29 -2.75 4.39
C ASN A 334 5.19 -4.08 3.63
N ILE A 335 4.11 -4.82 3.87
CA ILE A 335 3.90 -6.16 3.28
C ILE A 335 3.65 -6.14 1.77
N TYR A 336 3.27 -4.99 1.22
CA TYR A 336 2.99 -4.80 -0.21
C TYR A 336 4.26 -4.60 -1.02
N LYS A 337 5.39 -4.36 -0.35
CA LYS A 337 6.69 -4.02 -0.96
C LYS A 337 6.63 -2.73 -1.80
N HIS A 338 5.77 -1.82 -1.41
CA HIS A 338 5.73 -0.47 -1.96
C HIS A 338 6.79 0.42 -1.29
N PRO A 339 7.30 1.44 -2.00
CA PRO A 339 7.15 1.68 -3.42
C PRO A 339 8.01 0.73 -4.25
N TYR A 340 7.61 0.45 -5.49
CA TYR A 340 8.46 -0.31 -6.41
C TYR A 340 9.60 0.58 -6.95
N ASP A 341 10.84 0.08 -6.93
CA ASP A 341 12.03 0.82 -7.38
C ASP A 341 11.87 1.41 -8.78
N PHE A 342 11.26 0.66 -9.72
CA PHE A 342 11.07 1.14 -11.08
C PHE A 342 10.01 2.25 -11.19
N ILE A 343 9.10 2.37 -10.21
CA ILE A 343 8.16 3.49 -10.12
C ILE A 343 8.90 4.73 -9.61
N LEU A 344 9.70 4.61 -8.56
CA LEU A 344 10.55 5.71 -8.07
C LEU A 344 11.44 6.23 -9.20
N LYS A 345 12.17 5.31 -9.83
CA LYS A 345 13.02 5.66 -10.97
C LYS A 345 12.27 6.34 -12.11
N ARG A 346 11.02 5.99 -12.38
CA ARG A 346 10.19 6.64 -13.41
C ARG A 346 9.93 8.10 -13.10
N TRP A 347 9.70 8.44 -11.84
CA TRP A 347 9.54 9.82 -11.38
C TRP A 347 10.87 10.59 -11.41
N GLU A 348 11.95 10.00 -10.93
CA GLU A 348 13.30 10.57 -10.98
C GLU A 348 13.74 10.86 -12.42
N ASP A 349 13.54 9.90 -13.33
CA ASP A 349 13.89 10.07 -14.75
C ASP A 349 13.00 11.10 -15.47
N SER A 350 11.82 11.42 -14.91
CA SER A 350 10.98 12.52 -15.39
C SER A 350 11.46 13.88 -14.92
N GLY A 351 12.47 13.95 -14.03
CA GLY A 351 13.02 15.15 -13.43
C GLY A 351 12.46 15.51 -12.06
N ALA A 352 11.59 14.68 -11.48
CA ALA A 352 11.03 14.92 -10.17
C ALA A 352 11.98 14.43 -9.07
N GLU A 353 12.14 15.23 -8.01
CA GLU A 353 12.72 14.78 -6.75
C GLU A 353 11.70 13.95 -5.99
N VAL A 354 12.07 12.70 -5.63
CA VAL A 354 11.19 11.79 -4.91
C VAL A 354 11.40 11.93 -3.41
N LEU A 355 10.31 12.21 -2.68
CA LEU A 355 10.28 12.36 -1.22
C LEU A 355 9.41 11.25 -0.63
N ARG A 356 9.91 10.52 0.40
CA ARG A 356 9.24 9.35 0.96
C ARG A 356 9.03 9.51 2.47
N THR A 357 7.80 9.23 2.94
CA THR A 357 7.50 9.31 4.37
C THR A 357 8.21 8.25 5.21
N ASP A 358 8.47 7.05 4.67
CA ASP A 358 9.20 5.99 5.38
C ASP A 358 10.70 6.26 5.57
N GLU A 359 11.23 7.28 4.89
CA GLU A 359 12.63 7.74 5.00
C GLU A 359 12.74 9.08 5.75
N LEU A 360 11.82 10.00 5.47
CA LEU A 360 11.90 11.39 5.96
C LEU A 360 10.99 11.64 7.18
N GLY A 361 10.02 10.76 7.46
CA GLY A 361 8.94 11.01 8.40
C GLY A 361 7.91 11.96 7.79
N ASP A 362 7.38 12.89 8.60
CA ASP A 362 6.44 13.89 8.12
C ASP A 362 7.12 14.87 7.15
N ILE A 363 6.46 15.17 6.03
CA ILE A 363 7.00 16.05 4.97
C ILE A 363 6.08 17.26 4.86
N VAL A 364 6.65 18.46 4.96
CA VAL A 364 5.90 19.71 4.81
C VAL A 364 6.41 20.46 3.58
N ILE A 365 5.49 20.76 2.65
CA ILE A 365 5.78 21.58 1.48
C ILE A 365 4.94 22.85 1.55
N THR A 366 5.59 23.99 1.52
CA THR A 366 5.00 25.32 1.67
C THR A 366 5.17 26.14 0.40
N THR A 367 4.16 26.94 0.06
CA THR A 367 4.26 27.91 -1.03
C THR A 367 3.52 29.22 -0.71
N ASN A 368 4.06 30.33 -1.20
CA ASN A 368 3.39 31.61 -1.28
C ASN A 368 2.68 31.83 -2.64
N GLY A 369 2.56 30.77 -3.43
CA GLY A 369 2.01 30.80 -4.78
C GLY A 369 3.05 31.07 -5.89
N ASN A 370 4.29 31.41 -5.56
CA ASN A 370 5.38 31.63 -6.53
C ASN A 370 6.59 30.76 -6.24
N GLU A 371 6.93 30.56 -4.99
CA GLU A 371 8.08 29.78 -4.54
C GLU A 371 7.59 28.54 -3.79
N LEU A 372 8.40 27.50 -3.79
CA LEU A 372 8.20 26.27 -3.03
C LEU A 372 9.35 26.11 -2.04
N SER A 373 9.00 25.80 -0.80
CA SER A 373 9.95 25.42 0.25
C SER A 373 9.57 24.07 0.82
N ILE A 374 10.55 23.21 1.05
CA ILE A 374 10.36 21.90 1.71
C ILE A 374 10.99 22.02 3.08
N ASN A 375 10.20 21.64 4.10
CA ASN A 375 10.69 21.53 5.46
C ASN A 375 10.48 20.10 5.94
N ASN A 376 11.58 19.44 6.30
CA ASN A 376 11.61 18.10 6.90
C ASN A 376 11.82 18.19 8.41
N GLU A 377 11.62 19.36 9.03
CA GLU A 377 11.68 19.48 10.48
C GLU A 377 10.57 18.63 11.09
N LYS A 378 10.98 17.71 11.97
CA LYS A 378 10.02 16.90 12.73
C LYS A 378 9.16 17.84 13.57
N VAL A 379 7.88 17.89 13.29
CA VAL A 379 6.93 18.54 14.19
C VAL A 379 6.98 17.76 15.51
N ASN A 380 7.44 18.40 16.57
CA ASN A 380 7.46 17.81 17.92
C ASN A 380 6.04 17.86 18.48
N TYR A 381 5.17 16.99 18.01
CA TYR A 381 3.87 16.77 18.63
C TYR A 381 4.02 15.73 19.75
N VAL A 382 3.25 15.91 20.81
CA VAL A 382 3.12 14.89 21.85
C VAL A 382 2.35 13.74 21.22
N ASP A 383 3.07 12.69 20.90
CA ASP A 383 2.46 11.48 20.37
C ASP A 383 1.75 10.75 21.52
N ASP A 384 0.46 11.07 21.73
CA ASP A 384 -0.41 10.33 22.63
C ASP A 384 -0.68 8.89 22.11
N ASN A 385 -0.15 8.54 20.93
CA ASN A 385 -0.04 7.18 20.45
C ASN A 385 1.07 6.37 21.13
N SER A 386 1.68 6.89 22.22
CA SER A 386 2.57 6.12 23.07
C SER A 386 1.99 4.77 23.53
N ASP A 387 0.69 4.54 23.31
CA ASP A 387 0.08 3.22 23.51
C ASP A 387 0.29 2.21 22.36
N ASN A 388 0.73 2.64 21.15
CA ASN A 388 0.91 1.70 20.03
C ASN A 388 2.26 1.80 19.28
N ASP A 389 3.01 2.89 19.42
CA ASP A 389 4.38 3.02 18.89
C ASP A 389 5.46 2.88 19.99
N VAL A 390 5.13 2.20 21.10
CA VAL A 390 6.13 1.56 21.94
C VAL A 390 6.64 0.32 21.20
N LYS A 391 7.06 0.49 19.97
CA LYS A 391 8.01 -0.39 19.33
C LYS A 391 9.39 0.09 19.71
N SER A 392 10.00 -0.69 20.59
CA SER A 392 11.43 -0.90 20.70
C SER A 392 12.28 -0.21 21.77
N LYS A 393 11.75 0.46 22.80
CA LYS A 393 12.66 0.82 23.92
C LYS A 393 12.18 0.51 25.34
N ASN A 394 11.00 -0.04 25.52
CA ASN A 394 10.42 -0.27 26.85
C ASN A 394 10.01 -1.71 27.16
N ILE A 395 10.37 -2.69 26.34
CA ILE A 395 10.21 -4.10 26.70
C ILE A 395 11.56 -4.60 27.20
N GLU A 396 11.67 -4.75 28.50
CA GLU A 396 12.81 -5.39 29.15
C GLU A 396 12.49 -6.87 29.35
N VAL A 397 13.29 -7.74 28.76
CA VAL A 397 13.20 -9.18 29.02
C VAL A 397 13.79 -9.46 30.39
N VAL A 398 12.92 -9.74 31.36
CA VAL A 398 13.32 -9.94 32.76
C VAL A 398 13.82 -11.35 32.99
N ASN A 399 13.18 -12.35 32.38
CA ASN A 399 13.56 -13.74 32.54
C ASN A 399 13.19 -14.59 31.33
N ILE A 400 14.10 -15.48 30.93
CA ILE A 400 13.82 -16.56 29.97
C ILE A 400 14.33 -17.85 30.58
N ASP A 401 13.41 -18.73 30.95
CA ASP A 401 13.71 -20.06 31.47
C ASP A 401 13.11 -21.12 30.53
N THR A 402 13.98 -21.98 29.98
CA THR A 402 13.58 -22.92 28.91
C THR A 402 13.94 -24.35 29.28
N HIS A 403 12.93 -25.24 29.29
CA HIS A 403 13.10 -26.66 29.59
C HIS A 403 12.50 -27.53 28.49
N ILE A 404 13.34 -28.31 27.80
CA ILE A 404 12.89 -29.30 26.80
C ILE A 404 12.03 -30.37 27.49
N GLY A 405 10.82 -30.56 27.01
CA GLY A 405 9.87 -31.53 27.60
C GLY A 405 9.23 -31.07 28.88
N GLY A 406 9.44 -29.82 29.31
CA GLY A 406 8.97 -29.26 30.56
C GLY A 406 8.35 -27.87 30.43
N LYS A 407 7.97 -27.31 31.58
CA LYS A 407 7.51 -25.92 31.68
C LYS A 407 8.65 -24.95 31.41
N SER A 408 8.39 -23.99 30.56
CA SER A 408 9.27 -22.88 30.24
C SER A 408 8.55 -21.57 30.53
N GLU A 409 9.32 -20.52 30.84
CA GLU A 409 8.80 -19.20 31.19
C GLU A 409 9.49 -18.13 30.37
N ILE A 410 8.69 -17.16 29.89
CA ILE A 410 9.20 -15.88 29.39
C ILE A 410 8.50 -14.78 30.22
N LYS A 411 9.30 -13.95 30.88
CA LYS A 411 8.82 -12.81 31.67
C LYS A 411 9.43 -11.53 31.14
N ILE A 412 8.57 -10.56 30.89
CA ILE A 412 8.99 -9.22 30.49
C ILE A 412 8.47 -8.17 31.47
N LYS A 413 9.09 -7.01 31.41
CA LYS A 413 8.58 -5.76 31.98
C LYS A 413 8.33 -4.78 30.85
N GLY A 414 7.12 -4.26 30.79
CA GLY A 414 6.69 -3.27 29.82
C GLY A 414 5.85 -2.18 30.48
N ILE A 415 4.95 -1.58 29.72
CA ILE A 415 4.05 -0.56 30.25
C ILE A 415 2.98 -1.24 31.13
N PRO A 416 2.64 -0.68 32.29
CA PRO A 416 1.58 -1.19 33.14
C PRO A 416 0.21 -1.24 32.45
N ASN A 417 -0.61 -2.24 32.80
CA ASN A 417 -1.99 -2.40 32.32
C ASN A 417 -2.12 -2.41 30.80
N THR A 418 -1.12 -2.97 30.09
CA THR A 418 -1.02 -2.99 28.65
C THR A 418 -1.06 -4.43 28.13
N LYS A 419 -1.73 -4.65 27.01
CA LYS A 419 -1.85 -5.97 26.38
C LYS A 419 -0.63 -6.28 25.52
N TYR A 420 -0.09 -7.48 25.71
CA TYR A 420 1.06 -8.01 24.99
C TYR A 420 0.73 -9.32 24.29
N ILE A 421 1.17 -9.44 23.03
CA ILE A 421 1.02 -10.65 22.21
C ILE A 421 2.40 -11.25 22.03
N ILE A 422 2.56 -12.54 22.41
CA ILE A 422 3.80 -13.28 22.21
C ILE A 422 3.67 -14.30 21.08
N LYS A 423 4.71 -14.39 20.24
CA LYS A 423 4.89 -15.49 19.27
C LYS A 423 6.28 -16.09 19.45
N VAL A 424 6.36 -17.37 19.72
CA VAL A 424 7.62 -18.12 19.90
C VAL A 424 7.89 -18.94 18.64
N TYR A 425 9.09 -18.84 18.09
CA TYR A 425 9.46 -19.47 16.82
C TYR A 425 10.43 -20.63 17.04
N TYR A 426 10.17 -21.74 16.37
CA TYR A 426 11.04 -22.91 16.26
C TYR A 426 11.38 -23.15 14.79
N SER A 427 12.32 -24.07 14.53
CA SER A 427 12.65 -24.49 13.16
C SER A 427 11.44 -25.04 12.37
N SER A 428 10.40 -25.48 13.06
CA SER A 428 9.13 -25.98 12.49
C SER A 428 8.06 -24.89 12.31
N GLY A 429 8.36 -23.62 12.62
CA GLY A 429 7.43 -22.48 12.57
C GLY A 429 6.99 -21.98 13.93
N VAL A 430 5.90 -21.18 13.95
CA VAL A 430 5.37 -20.56 15.16
C VAL A 430 4.82 -21.61 16.12
N SER A 431 5.15 -21.48 17.41
CA SER A 431 4.66 -22.36 18.47
C SER A 431 3.15 -22.31 18.63
N LYS A 432 2.54 -23.48 18.76
CA LYS A 432 1.11 -23.64 19.12
C LYS A 432 0.91 -24.07 20.58
N ALA A 433 1.92 -23.86 21.42
CA ALA A 433 1.86 -24.26 22.82
C ALA A 433 0.79 -23.48 23.57
N LYS A 434 0.04 -24.17 24.43
CA LYS A 434 -0.89 -23.52 25.36
C LYS A 434 -0.11 -22.60 26.30
N GLY A 435 -0.67 -21.43 26.60
CA GLY A 435 -0.05 -20.43 27.49
C GLY A 435 0.63 -19.27 26.76
N LEU A 436 0.72 -19.30 25.42
CA LEU A 436 1.23 -18.22 24.55
C LEU A 436 0.08 -17.35 23.99
N SER A 437 -0.97 -17.10 24.77
CA SER A 437 -2.05 -16.19 24.41
C SER A 437 -1.70 -14.74 24.75
N GLU A 438 -2.45 -13.80 24.20
CA GLU A 438 -2.42 -12.39 24.62
C GLU A 438 -2.61 -12.29 26.15
N LYS A 439 -1.81 -11.46 26.82
CA LYS A 439 -1.90 -11.16 28.25
C LYS A 439 -1.73 -9.69 28.52
N GLU A 440 -2.36 -9.21 29.57
CA GLU A 440 -2.22 -7.87 30.08
C GLU A 440 -1.16 -7.84 31.19
N SER A 441 -0.28 -6.83 31.19
CA SER A 441 0.70 -6.60 32.26
C SER A 441 0.01 -6.13 33.55
N ASP A 442 0.63 -6.42 34.68
CA ASP A 442 0.18 -5.91 35.96
C ASP A 442 0.44 -4.40 36.15
N SER A 443 0.03 -3.85 37.28
CA SER A 443 0.24 -2.44 37.64
C SER A 443 1.72 -2.00 37.75
N ASN A 444 2.66 -2.95 37.74
CA ASN A 444 4.10 -2.72 37.74
C ASN A 444 4.71 -2.98 36.33
N GLY A 445 3.87 -3.31 35.35
CA GLY A 445 4.27 -3.58 33.97
C GLY A 445 4.77 -4.99 33.69
N TYR A 446 4.65 -5.94 34.64
CA TYR A 446 5.11 -7.31 34.41
C TYR A 446 4.06 -8.16 33.71
N VAL A 447 4.50 -8.98 32.78
CA VAL A 447 3.72 -10.05 32.16
C VAL A 447 4.56 -11.31 32.01
N THR A 448 3.94 -12.48 32.27
CA THR A 448 4.63 -13.76 32.27
C THR A 448 3.85 -14.78 31.43
N TRP A 449 4.53 -15.42 30.48
CA TRP A 449 4.01 -16.55 29.73
C TRP A 449 4.67 -17.84 30.20
N ASN A 450 3.84 -18.82 30.57
CA ASN A 450 4.24 -20.18 30.91
C ASN A 450 3.76 -21.12 29.82
N PHE A 451 4.65 -21.91 29.23
CA PHE A 451 4.35 -22.81 28.12
C PHE A 451 5.26 -24.04 28.17
N ASN A 452 4.91 -25.08 27.44
CA ASN A 452 5.73 -26.29 27.36
C ASN A 452 6.50 -26.34 26.03
N ILE A 453 7.77 -26.65 26.10
CA ILE A 453 8.62 -26.95 24.93
C ILE A 453 8.54 -28.46 24.66
N SER A 454 8.33 -28.83 23.41
CA SER A 454 8.25 -30.24 23.00
C SER A 454 9.55 -30.98 23.32
N PRO A 455 9.49 -32.25 23.81
CA PRO A 455 10.68 -33.07 23.99
C PRO A 455 11.50 -33.30 22.68
N LYS A 456 10.87 -33.08 21.53
CA LYS A 456 11.52 -33.21 20.20
C LYS A 456 12.23 -31.93 19.74
N THR A 457 12.13 -30.84 20.51
CA THR A 457 12.80 -29.57 20.16
C THR A 457 14.31 -29.72 20.34
N LYS A 458 15.08 -29.28 19.38
CA LYS A 458 16.54 -29.31 19.45
C LYS A 458 17.06 -28.16 20.32
N LYS A 459 18.20 -28.37 20.99
CA LYS A 459 18.97 -27.29 21.63
C LYS A 459 19.46 -26.29 20.58
N GLY A 460 19.58 -25.01 20.93
CA GLY A 460 20.07 -23.99 20.02
C GLY A 460 19.44 -22.62 20.21
N LYS A 461 19.79 -21.70 19.32
CA LYS A 461 19.27 -20.32 19.32
C LYS A 461 17.96 -20.26 18.57
N TYR A 462 17.01 -19.55 19.14
CA TYR A 462 15.64 -19.34 18.64
C TYR A 462 15.22 -17.89 18.84
N LYS A 463 14.05 -17.55 18.34
CA LYS A 463 13.48 -16.21 18.43
C LYS A 463 12.06 -16.24 18.99
N PHE A 464 11.68 -15.16 19.64
CA PHE A 464 10.28 -14.86 19.94
C PHE A 464 10.00 -13.38 19.66
N THR A 465 8.76 -13.05 19.43
CA THR A 465 8.33 -11.66 19.29
C THR A 465 7.33 -11.29 20.37
N ILE A 466 7.41 -10.04 20.85
CA ILE A 466 6.40 -9.41 21.69
C ILE A 466 5.89 -8.19 20.95
N ASN A 467 4.61 -8.15 20.60
CA ASN A 467 4.02 -7.09 19.77
C ASN A 467 4.86 -6.81 18.50
N ASP A 468 5.35 -7.91 17.86
CA ASP A 468 6.21 -7.93 16.67
C ASP A 468 7.67 -7.44 16.86
N GLU A 469 8.07 -7.01 18.08
CA GLU A 469 9.49 -6.79 18.43
C GLU A 469 10.18 -8.13 18.67
N GLU A 470 11.36 -8.33 18.03
CA GLU A 470 12.06 -9.61 17.98
C GLU A 470 13.14 -9.71 19.08
N PHE A 471 13.18 -10.84 19.77
CA PHE A 471 14.14 -11.18 20.81
C PHE A 471 14.75 -12.55 20.55
N ASP A 472 16.05 -12.68 20.81
CA ASP A 472 16.75 -13.96 20.75
C ASP A 472 16.68 -14.68 22.09
N TYR A 473 16.61 -16.03 22.06
CA TYR A 473 16.74 -16.88 23.22
C TYR A 473 17.42 -18.20 22.91
N GLU A 474 17.93 -18.86 23.92
CA GLU A 474 18.63 -20.14 23.75
C GLU A 474 17.93 -21.26 24.54
N ILE A 475 17.72 -22.37 23.88
CA ILE A 475 17.29 -23.62 24.52
C ILE A 475 18.56 -24.47 24.78
N LYS A 476 18.87 -24.63 26.05
CA LYS A 476 20.08 -25.35 26.54
C LYS A 476 19.86 -26.85 26.72
#